data_1468d9628227e8a40c69b678cb9f90b5
#
_entry.id   1468d9628227e8a40c69b678cb9f90b5
#
_cell.length_a   1.000
_cell.length_b   1.000
_cell.length_c   1.000
_cell.angle_alpha   90.00
_cell.angle_beta   90.00
_cell.angle_gamma   90.00
#
_symmetry.space_group_name_H-M   'P 1'
#
loop_
_entity.id
_entity.type
_entity.pdbx_description
1 polymer ?
#
loop_
_entity_poly.entity_id
_entity_poly.type
_entity_poly.pdbx_seq_one_letter_code
_entity_poly.pdbx_strand_id
1 'polypeptide(L)'
;MAGLNETPSGNRLHIGVFGKTNSGKSSFINRFSGQNISIVANVAGTTTDPVYKAMEVYPLGPCTMIDTAGFDDGTELGEERLEKTRLAAEKTDIAIILLADTDMDEELHWYEQFKEKKTPVIWVIGKADIRNDTEKINETLYQQTGQRAIVISAATGDGMAQVRKELVRNLPEQYGASSILKELVTKGDLVMLVMPQDIQAPKGRLILPQVQTLRELLDKKCLVMIVTTDQYVEALSLSLIHISEPT
;
A
#
# COMPACT_ATOMS: atom_id res chain seq x y z
N MET A 1 2.43 26.96 -5.33
CA MET A 1 3.55 26.18 -5.89
C MET A 1 3.44 24.80 -5.24
N ALA A 2 3.07 23.78 -6.01
CA ALA A 2 3.03 22.41 -5.51
C ALA A 2 4.47 21.99 -5.20
N GLY A 3 4.70 21.45 -4.00
CA GLY A 3 5.99 20.99 -3.57
C GLY A 3 6.47 19.81 -4.43
N LEU A 4 7.71 19.84 -4.86
CA LEU A 4 8.39 18.81 -5.65
C LEU A 4 8.52 17.43 -4.94
N ASN A 5 7.93 17.28 -3.74
CA ASN A 5 8.05 16.09 -2.89
C ASN A 5 6.83 15.15 -2.95
N GLU A 6 5.87 15.37 -3.84
CA GLU A 6 4.75 14.46 -3.97
C GLU A 6 5.02 13.47 -5.10
N THR A 7 5.21 12.19 -4.74
CA THR A 7 5.09 11.10 -5.72
C THR A 7 3.79 11.33 -6.48
N PRO A 8 3.81 11.43 -7.81
CA PRO A 8 2.58 11.62 -8.58
C PRO A 8 1.53 10.60 -8.16
N SER A 9 0.28 11.02 -8.01
CA SER A 9 -0.81 10.13 -7.56
C SER A 9 -0.92 8.86 -8.41
N GLY A 10 -0.58 8.92 -9.69
CA GLY A 10 -0.57 7.78 -10.60
C GLY A 10 0.47 6.68 -10.30
N ASN A 11 1.46 6.96 -9.44
CA ASN A 11 2.49 5.98 -9.07
C ASN A 11 2.33 5.43 -7.64
N ARG A 12 1.23 5.75 -6.97
CA ARG A 12 0.93 5.26 -5.62
C ARG A 12 -0.02 4.08 -5.69
N LEU A 13 0.20 3.08 -4.85
CA LEU A 13 -0.75 1.99 -4.67
C LEU A 13 -2.03 2.53 -4.00
N HIS A 14 -3.18 2.40 -4.68
CA HIS A 14 -4.46 2.82 -4.15
C HIS A 14 -5.15 1.65 -3.44
N ILE A 15 -5.32 1.79 -2.12
CA ILE A 15 -5.97 0.79 -1.27
C ILE A 15 -7.33 1.33 -0.87
N GLY A 16 -8.39 0.78 -1.46
CA GLY A 16 -9.76 1.15 -1.13
C GLY A 16 -10.27 0.37 0.08
N VAL A 17 -10.96 1.06 1.01
CA VAL A 17 -11.55 0.45 2.20
C VAL A 17 -13.06 0.56 2.11
N PHE A 18 -13.74 -0.58 2.02
CA PHE A 18 -15.17 -0.72 1.74
C PHE A 18 -15.89 -1.45 2.89
N GLY A 19 -17.21 -1.38 2.93
CA GLY A 19 -18.07 -2.05 3.90
C GLY A 19 -19.24 -1.17 4.35
N LYS A 20 -20.20 -1.76 5.06
CA LYS A 20 -21.39 -1.08 5.59
C LYS A 20 -21.03 0.10 6.50
N THR A 21 -21.98 0.98 6.73
CA THR A 21 -21.87 2.05 7.74
C THR A 21 -21.54 1.43 9.11
N ASN A 22 -20.70 2.10 9.88
CA ASN A 22 -20.24 1.62 11.19
C ASN A 22 -19.47 0.27 11.20
N SER A 23 -19.07 -0.29 10.06
CA SER A 23 -18.19 -1.49 10.01
C SER A 23 -16.80 -1.25 10.60
N GLY A 24 -16.40 0.02 10.78
CA GLY A 24 -15.12 0.39 11.40
C GLY A 24 -14.04 0.84 10.41
N LYS A 25 -14.41 1.19 9.15
CA LYS A 25 -13.48 1.63 8.10
C LYS A 25 -12.53 2.73 8.55
N SER A 26 -13.07 3.86 9.01
CA SER A 26 -12.25 5.01 9.43
C SER A 26 -11.40 4.69 10.65
N SER A 27 -11.90 3.88 11.60
CA SER A 27 -11.11 3.40 12.75
C SER A 27 -9.96 2.50 12.31
N PHE A 28 -10.21 1.61 11.36
CA PHE A 28 -9.19 0.77 10.74
C PHE A 28 -8.10 1.62 10.07
N ILE A 29 -8.50 2.56 9.20
CA ILE A 29 -7.57 3.44 8.48
C ILE A 29 -6.72 4.26 9.45
N ASN A 30 -7.33 4.85 10.48
CA ASN A 30 -6.61 5.63 11.48
C ASN A 30 -5.60 4.77 12.25
N ARG A 31 -5.99 3.56 12.66
CA ARG A 31 -5.10 2.63 13.37
C ARG A 31 -3.98 2.13 12.47
N PHE A 32 -4.30 1.76 11.25
CA PHE A 32 -3.35 1.29 10.26
C PHE A 32 -2.32 2.38 9.93
N SER A 33 -2.75 3.64 9.78
CA SER A 33 -1.89 4.81 9.55
C SER A 33 -1.01 5.18 10.75
N GLY A 34 -1.44 4.92 11.97
CA GLY A 34 -0.72 5.27 13.22
C GLY A 34 0.42 4.34 13.59
N GLN A 35 0.60 3.21 12.92
CA GLN A 35 1.64 2.22 13.22
C GLN A 35 2.88 2.38 12.32
N ASN A 36 3.83 3.27 12.69
CA ASN A 36 5.08 3.48 11.96
C ASN A 36 4.91 3.93 10.49
N ILE A 37 3.90 4.74 10.23
CA ILE A 37 3.56 5.24 8.91
C ILE A 37 3.66 6.76 8.94
N SER A 38 4.44 7.34 8.02
CA SER A 38 4.48 8.78 7.83
C SER A 38 3.28 9.21 6.98
N ILE A 39 2.37 10.01 7.56
CA ILE A 39 1.28 10.64 6.80
C ILE A 39 1.87 11.79 6.00
N VAL A 40 1.79 11.72 4.68
CA VAL A 40 2.39 12.73 3.80
C VAL A 40 1.42 13.89 3.53
N ALA A 41 0.13 13.62 3.37
CA ALA A 41 -0.91 14.64 3.23
C ALA A 41 -2.32 14.07 3.42
N ASN A 42 -3.24 14.88 3.95
CA ASN A 42 -4.68 14.64 3.87
C ASN A 42 -5.23 15.52 2.73
N VAL A 43 -5.80 14.92 1.71
CA VAL A 43 -6.61 15.66 0.74
C VAL A 43 -8.04 15.66 1.29
N ALA A 44 -8.46 16.79 1.85
CA ALA A 44 -9.79 16.96 2.40
C ALA A 44 -10.83 16.98 1.26
N GLY A 45 -11.79 16.06 1.34
CA GLY A 45 -13.07 16.15 0.63
C GLY A 45 -14.17 16.69 1.52
N THR A 46 -15.31 17.03 0.94
CA THR A 46 -16.55 17.34 1.68
C THR A 46 -17.03 16.07 2.40
N THR A 47 -17.96 16.19 3.35
CA THR A 47 -18.44 15.08 4.22
C THR A 47 -19.00 13.86 3.46
N THR A 48 -19.25 14.02 2.17
CA THR A 48 -19.78 13.01 1.24
C THR A 48 -18.72 12.42 0.30
N ASP A 49 -17.53 13.03 0.21
CA ASP A 49 -16.49 12.58 -0.72
C ASP A 49 -15.58 11.54 -0.07
N PRO A 50 -15.06 10.55 -0.84
CA PRO A 50 -14.03 9.64 -0.36
C PRO A 50 -12.81 10.43 0.14
N VAL A 51 -12.31 10.08 1.31
CA VAL A 51 -11.14 10.72 1.89
C VAL A 51 -9.89 9.98 1.44
N TYR A 52 -9.02 10.68 0.75
CA TYR A 52 -7.74 10.15 0.28
C TYR A 52 -6.63 10.48 1.29
N LYS A 53 -6.02 9.46 1.88
CA LYS A 53 -4.90 9.60 2.81
C LYS A 53 -3.63 9.06 2.17
N ALA A 54 -2.74 9.95 1.75
CA ALA A 54 -1.44 9.57 1.26
C ALA A 54 -0.52 9.17 2.41
N MET A 55 0.11 8.00 2.31
CA MET A 55 0.97 7.44 3.35
C MET A 55 2.07 6.57 2.74
N GLU A 56 3.11 6.33 3.51
CA GLU A 56 4.15 5.37 3.16
C GLU A 56 4.01 4.15 4.06
N VAL A 57 3.82 2.98 3.48
CA VAL A 57 3.63 1.71 4.20
C VAL A 57 4.81 0.80 3.91
N TYR A 58 5.64 0.53 4.90
CA TYR A 58 6.73 -0.44 4.71
C TYR A 58 6.19 -1.89 4.72
N PRO A 59 6.58 -2.75 3.76
CA PRO A 59 7.50 -2.56 2.62
C PRO A 59 6.81 -2.15 1.29
N LEU A 60 5.54 -1.77 1.31
CA LEU A 60 4.73 -1.45 0.12
C LEU A 60 5.19 -0.16 -0.58
N GLY A 61 5.79 0.78 0.17
CA GLY A 61 6.14 2.10 -0.34
C GLY A 61 4.97 3.10 -0.29
N PRO A 62 4.95 4.10 -1.21
CA PRO A 62 3.93 5.13 -1.22
C PRO A 62 2.57 4.58 -1.61
N CYS A 63 1.60 4.73 -0.70
CA CYS A 63 0.22 4.27 -0.86
C CYS A 63 -0.76 5.44 -0.70
N THR A 64 -1.95 5.28 -1.22
CA THR A 64 -3.09 6.14 -0.94
C THR A 64 -4.22 5.26 -0.40
N MET A 65 -4.59 5.45 0.87
CA MET A 65 -5.79 4.82 1.43
C MET A 65 -7.01 5.66 1.06
N ILE A 66 -8.04 5.00 0.56
CA ILE A 66 -9.31 5.61 0.17
C ILE A 66 -10.36 5.17 1.19
N ASP A 67 -10.79 6.11 2.05
CA ASP A 67 -11.91 5.89 2.98
C ASP A 67 -13.22 6.16 2.23
N THR A 68 -14.02 5.13 2.04
CA THR A 68 -15.29 5.23 1.32
C THR A 68 -16.46 5.37 2.27
N ALA A 69 -17.56 5.97 1.79
CA ALA A 69 -18.82 5.95 2.51
C ALA A 69 -19.36 4.52 2.68
N GLY A 70 -20.20 4.28 3.68
CA GLY A 70 -20.87 2.99 3.84
C GLY A 70 -21.84 2.72 2.68
N PHE A 71 -22.06 1.44 2.36
CA PHE A 71 -22.93 1.02 1.24
C PHE A 71 -24.43 1.18 1.53
N ASP A 72 -24.80 1.12 2.80
CA ASP A 72 -26.14 0.90 3.32
C ASP A 72 -26.93 2.19 3.62
N ASP A 73 -26.60 3.29 2.96
CA ASP A 73 -27.27 4.58 3.19
C ASP A 73 -28.46 4.72 2.21
N GLY A 74 -29.65 4.24 2.61
CA GLY A 74 -30.89 4.27 1.82
C GLY A 74 -31.55 5.64 1.69
N THR A 75 -30.83 6.75 1.88
CA THR A 75 -31.33 8.12 1.75
C THR A 75 -31.06 8.67 0.33
N GLU A 76 -31.74 9.79 -0.05
CA GLU A 76 -31.43 10.48 -1.33
C GLU A 76 -29.95 10.90 -1.46
N LEU A 77 -29.27 11.13 -0.33
CA LEU A 77 -27.82 11.29 -0.25
C LEU A 77 -27.04 9.97 -0.49
N GLY A 78 -27.72 8.82 -0.39
CA GLY A 78 -27.11 7.50 -0.58
C GLY A 78 -26.73 7.23 -2.03
N GLU A 79 -27.53 7.67 -3.01
CA GLU A 79 -27.19 7.49 -4.44
C GLU A 79 -25.93 8.27 -4.82
N GLU A 80 -25.78 9.51 -4.35
CA GLU A 80 -24.57 10.30 -4.59
C GLU A 80 -23.34 9.68 -3.92
N ARG A 81 -23.49 9.14 -2.70
CA ARG A 81 -22.41 8.43 -1.99
C ARG A 81 -22.03 7.13 -2.69
N LEU A 82 -23.03 6.39 -3.20
CA LEU A 82 -22.79 5.16 -3.95
C LEU A 82 -22.02 5.43 -5.24
N GLU A 83 -22.38 6.50 -5.97
CA GLU A 83 -21.65 6.92 -7.17
C GLU A 83 -20.20 7.28 -6.85
N LYS A 84 -19.96 8.03 -5.79
CA LYS A 84 -18.61 8.36 -5.32
C LYS A 84 -17.82 7.13 -4.88
N THR A 85 -18.50 6.16 -4.26
CA THR A 85 -17.90 4.87 -3.89
C THR A 85 -17.52 4.06 -5.13
N ARG A 86 -18.33 4.10 -6.21
CA ARG A 86 -18.00 3.46 -7.50
C ARG A 86 -16.78 4.10 -8.13
N LEU A 87 -16.70 5.43 -8.14
CA LEU A 87 -15.52 6.15 -8.65
C LEU A 87 -14.25 5.84 -7.83
N ALA A 88 -14.39 5.65 -6.52
CA ALA A 88 -13.29 5.21 -5.67
C ALA A 88 -12.86 3.78 -6.00
N ALA A 89 -13.82 2.87 -6.23
CA ALA A 89 -13.56 1.49 -6.61
C ALA A 89 -12.86 1.35 -7.98
N GLU A 90 -13.12 2.28 -8.91
CA GLU A 90 -12.42 2.33 -10.21
C GLU A 90 -10.93 2.65 -10.07
N LYS A 91 -10.57 3.42 -9.06
CA LYS A 91 -9.18 3.81 -8.78
C LYS A 91 -8.46 2.85 -7.83
N THR A 92 -9.15 1.83 -7.33
CA THR A 92 -8.63 0.92 -6.32
C THR A 92 -7.80 -0.19 -6.95
N ASP A 93 -6.55 -0.32 -6.53
CA ASP A 93 -5.64 -1.39 -6.94
C ASP A 93 -5.77 -2.63 -6.04
N ILE A 94 -6.04 -2.45 -4.76
CA ILE A 94 -6.36 -3.51 -3.78
C ILE A 94 -7.54 -3.05 -2.94
N ALA A 95 -8.58 -3.88 -2.84
CA ALA A 95 -9.74 -3.60 -2.01
C ALA A 95 -9.63 -4.30 -0.65
N ILE A 96 -9.97 -3.59 0.42
CA ILE A 96 -10.19 -4.16 1.75
C ILE A 96 -11.69 -4.05 2.03
N ILE A 97 -12.36 -5.16 2.28
CA ILE A 97 -13.78 -5.18 2.62
C ILE A 97 -13.93 -5.53 4.10
N LEU A 98 -14.50 -4.59 4.88
CA LEU A 98 -14.80 -4.76 6.29
C LEU A 98 -16.21 -5.31 6.48
N LEU A 99 -16.30 -6.51 7.06
CA LEU A 99 -17.55 -7.15 7.41
C LEU A 99 -18.07 -6.64 8.75
N ALA A 100 -19.34 -6.26 8.77
CA ALA A 100 -20.03 -5.79 9.96
C ALA A 100 -20.78 -6.94 10.69
N ASP A 101 -21.38 -7.86 9.95
CA ASP A 101 -22.22 -8.95 10.46
C ASP A 101 -22.28 -10.13 9.47
N THR A 102 -23.21 -11.05 9.66
CA THR A 102 -23.42 -12.22 8.76
C THR A 102 -24.27 -11.91 7.55
N ASP A 103 -24.96 -10.77 7.52
CA ASP A 103 -25.67 -10.28 6.34
C ASP A 103 -24.64 -9.48 5.49
N MET A 104 -24.13 -10.11 4.46
CA MET A 104 -23.03 -9.59 3.63
C MET A 104 -23.38 -9.48 2.14
N ASP A 105 -24.66 -9.38 1.82
CA ASP A 105 -25.11 -9.35 0.43
C ASP A 105 -24.50 -8.20 -0.37
N GLU A 106 -24.40 -7.02 0.24
CA GLU A 106 -23.77 -5.84 -0.38
C GLU A 106 -22.27 -6.00 -0.54
N GLU A 107 -21.58 -6.50 0.49
CA GLU A 107 -20.15 -6.78 0.44
C GLU A 107 -19.81 -7.82 -0.62
N LEU A 108 -20.65 -8.83 -0.80
CA LEU A 108 -20.50 -9.84 -1.84
C LEU A 108 -20.75 -9.26 -3.24
N HIS A 109 -21.73 -8.37 -3.38
CA HIS A 109 -21.94 -7.66 -4.64
C HIS A 109 -20.71 -6.87 -5.06
N TRP A 110 -20.08 -6.14 -4.14
CA TRP A 110 -18.83 -5.43 -4.40
C TRP A 110 -17.66 -6.37 -4.68
N TYR A 111 -17.61 -7.50 -3.96
CA TYR A 111 -16.59 -8.53 -4.20
C TYR A 111 -16.64 -9.06 -5.64
N GLU A 112 -17.82 -9.38 -6.17
CA GLU A 112 -17.95 -9.84 -7.55
C GLU A 112 -17.52 -8.75 -8.55
N GLN A 113 -17.81 -7.48 -8.32
CA GLN A 113 -17.33 -6.38 -9.16
C GLN A 113 -15.79 -6.28 -9.16
N PHE A 114 -15.15 -6.40 -7.99
CA PHE A 114 -13.69 -6.42 -7.91
C PHE A 114 -13.08 -7.64 -8.58
N LYS A 115 -13.71 -8.78 -8.45
CA LYS A 115 -13.29 -10.04 -9.08
C LYS A 115 -13.35 -9.95 -10.61
N GLU A 116 -14.40 -9.36 -11.18
CA GLU A 116 -14.50 -9.10 -12.62
C GLU A 116 -13.35 -8.20 -13.11
N LYS A 117 -13.00 -7.19 -12.34
CA LYS A 117 -11.87 -6.27 -12.62
C LYS A 117 -10.50 -6.86 -12.30
N LYS A 118 -10.44 -8.08 -11.75
CA LYS A 118 -9.20 -8.72 -11.24
C LYS A 118 -8.50 -7.90 -10.14
N THR A 119 -9.24 -7.08 -9.42
CA THR A 119 -8.74 -6.34 -8.26
C THR A 119 -8.68 -7.29 -7.06
N PRO A 120 -7.52 -7.50 -6.43
CA PRO A 120 -7.42 -8.33 -5.24
C PRO A 120 -8.28 -7.80 -4.09
N VAL A 121 -8.94 -8.70 -3.37
CA VAL A 121 -9.79 -8.37 -2.22
C VAL A 121 -9.24 -9.02 -0.96
N ILE A 122 -9.13 -8.24 0.11
CA ILE A 122 -8.77 -8.70 1.45
C ILE A 122 -9.98 -8.49 2.36
N TRP A 123 -10.48 -9.59 2.91
CA TRP A 123 -11.59 -9.57 3.84
C TRP A 123 -11.12 -9.30 5.26
N VAL A 124 -11.82 -8.43 5.96
CA VAL A 124 -11.48 -8.02 7.32
C VAL A 124 -12.73 -8.01 8.21
N ILE A 125 -12.64 -8.54 9.42
CA ILE A 125 -13.65 -8.41 10.47
C ILE A 125 -13.09 -7.48 11.54
N GLY A 126 -13.72 -6.34 11.72
CA GLY A 126 -13.30 -5.35 12.73
C GLY A 126 -13.88 -5.61 14.13
N LYS A 127 -13.42 -4.77 15.10
CA LYS A 127 -13.97 -4.73 16.47
C LYS A 127 -13.82 -6.05 17.25
N ALA A 128 -12.74 -6.80 17.03
CA ALA A 128 -12.50 -8.08 17.70
C ALA A 128 -12.44 -7.98 19.24
N ASP A 129 -12.14 -6.81 19.76
CA ASP A 129 -12.08 -6.51 21.20
C ASP A 129 -13.46 -6.50 21.90
N ILE A 130 -14.55 -6.31 21.15
CA ILE A 130 -15.92 -6.19 21.69
C ILE A 130 -16.91 -7.19 21.06
N ARG A 131 -16.45 -8.06 20.17
CA ARG A 131 -17.30 -9.01 19.41
C ARG A 131 -17.03 -10.45 19.82
N ASN A 132 -18.09 -11.27 19.80
CA ASN A 132 -18.02 -12.71 20.04
C ASN A 132 -18.46 -13.54 18.84
N ASP A 133 -18.82 -12.88 17.71
CA ASP A 133 -19.42 -13.52 16.53
C ASP A 133 -18.47 -13.63 15.32
N THR A 134 -17.19 -13.32 15.52
CA THR A 134 -16.17 -13.30 14.45
C THR A 134 -16.05 -14.64 13.72
N GLU A 135 -16.13 -15.76 14.46
CA GLU A 135 -16.04 -17.09 13.84
C GLU A 135 -17.28 -17.39 12.98
N LYS A 136 -18.47 -17.02 13.47
CA LYS A 136 -19.71 -17.19 12.71
C LYS A 136 -19.68 -16.40 11.40
N ILE A 137 -19.18 -15.16 11.42
CA ILE A 137 -19.02 -14.33 10.23
C ILE A 137 -18.01 -14.99 9.27
N ASN A 138 -16.87 -15.48 9.79
CA ASN A 138 -15.88 -16.18 8.99
C ASN A 138 -16.41 -17.47 8.35
N GLU A 139 -17.22 -18.24 9.05
CA GLU A 139 -17.84 -19.44 8.51
C GLU A 139 -18.82 -19.10 7.38
N THR A 140 -19.66 -18.08 7.57
CA THR A 140 -20.59 -17.60 6.53
C THR A 140 -19.83 -17.12 5.30
N LEU A 141 -18.80 -16.32 5.47
CA LEU A 141 -17.94 -15.86 4.38
C LEU A 141 -17.29 -17.03 3.64
N TYR A 142 -16.74 -17.99 4.39
CA TYR A 142 -16.08 -19.16 3.79
C TYR A 142 -17.03 -20.00 2.95
N GLN A 143 -18.27 -20.20 3.39
CA GLN A 143 -19.29 -20.92 2.63
C GLN A 143 -19.64 -20.24 1.31
N GLN A 144 -19.59 -18.91 1.26
CA GLN A 144 -19.99 -18.13 0.08
C GLN A 144 -18.82 -17.85 -0.88
N THR A 145 -17.60 -17.66 -0.36
CA THR A 145 -16.46 -17.23 -1.18
C THR A 145 -15.28 -18.22 -1.19
N GLY A 146 -15.24 -19.17 -0.29
CA GLY A 146 -14.09 -20.03 -0.04
C GLY A 146 -12.91 -19.31 0.64
N GLN A 147 -13.09 -18.06 1.07
CA GLN A 147 -12.05 -17.23 1.69
C GLN A 147 -12.36 -16.99 3.18
N ARG A 148 -11.33 -16.64 3.94
CA ARG A 148 -11.47 -16.24 5.34
C ARG A 148 -11.02 -14.80 5.54
N ALA A 149 -11.72 -14.10 6.44
CA ALA A 149 -11.36 -12.74 6.81
C ALA A 149 -10.30 -12.71 7.90
N ILE A 150 -9.49 -11.66 7.88
CA ILE A 150 -8.56 -11.32 8.96
C ILE A 150 -9.34 -10.62 10.06
N VAL A 151 -9.27 -11.17 11.27
CA VAL A 151 -9.91 -10.57 12.44
C VAL A 151 -8.98 -9.52 13.05
N ILE A 152 -9.50 -8.31 13.23
CA ILE A 152 -8.73 -7.17 13.72
C ILE A 152 -9.42 -6.42 14.86
N SER A 153 -8.62 -5.78 15.70
CA SER A 153 -9.08 -4.70 16.59
C SER A 153 -8.33 -3.41 16.31
N ALA A 154 -9.06 -2.38 15.91
CA ALA A 154 -8.49 -1.05 15.76
C ALA A 154 -8.11 -0.42 17.13
N ALA A 155 -8.75 -0.82 18.22
CA ALA A 155 -8.46 -0.36 19.56
C ALA A 155 -7.12 -0.89 20.06
N THR A 156 -6.90 -2.20 20.00
CA THR A 156 -5.67 -2.85 20.49
C THR A 156 -4.55 -2.86 19.43
N GLY A 157 -4.89 -2.91 18.16
CA GLY A 157 -3.96 -3.05 17.04
C GLY A 157 -3.74 -4.50 16.60
N ASP A 158 -4.46 -5.44 17.20
CA ASP A 158 -4.38 -6.86 16.84
C ASP A 158 -4.81 -7.07 15.39
N GLY A 159 -4.17 -8.00 14.69
CA GLY A 159 -4.44 -8.34 13.30
C GLY A 159 -3.87 -7.37 12.26
N MET A 160 -3.46 -6.14 12.61
CA MET A 160 -2.95 -5.14 11.65
C MET A 160 -1.69 -5.62 10.91
N ALA A 161 -0.80 -6.35 11.58
CA ALA A 161 0.38 -6.92 10.96
C ALA A 161 0.03 -8.00 9.92
N GLN A 162 -1.05 -8.74 10.14
CA GLN A 162 -1.54 -9.73 9.19
C GLN A 162 -2.15 -9.07 7.95
N VAL A 163 -2.95 -8.01 8.12
CA VAL A 163 -3.46 -7.22 6.99
C VAL A 163 -2.31 -6.68 6.14
N ARG A 164 -1.24 -6.17 6.78
CA ARG A 164 -0.06 -5.69 6.05
C ARG A 164 0.63 -6.80 5.24
N LYS A 165 0.75 -8.00 5.80
CA LYS A 165 1.31 -9.16 5.10
C LYS A 165 0.46 -9.55 3.88
N GLU A 166 -0.87 -9.54 4.03
CA GLU A 166 -1.77 -9.86 2.92
C GLU A 166 -1.77 -8.77 1.85
N LEU A 167 -1.63 -7.48 2.20
CA LEU A 167 -1.42 -6.42 1.23
C LEU A 167 -0.17 -6.65 0.38
N VAL A 168 0.95 -7.00 1.03
CA VAL A 168 2.22 -7.33 0.32
C VAL A 168 2.05 -8.54 -0.60
N ARG A 169 1.32 -9.55 -0.14
CA ARG A 169 1.10 -10.80 -0.89
C ARG A 169 0.23 -10.60 -2.12
N ASN A 170 -0.73 -9.68 -2.04
CA ASN A 170 -1.70 -9.39 -3.09
C ASN A 170 -1.32 -8.15 -3.94
N LEU A 171 -0.06 -7.71 -3.87
CA LEU A 171 0.40 -6.61 -4.72
C LEU A 171 0.18 -6.95 -6.20
N PRO A 172 -0.52 -6.10 -6.96
CA PRO A 172 -0.61 -6.26 -8.41
C PRO A 172 0.79 -6.26 -9.04
N GLU A 173 1.00 -7.04 -10.09
CA GLU A 173 2.31 -7.19 -10.75
C GLU A 173 2.97 -5.86 -11.12
N GLN A 174 2.19 -4.85 -11.44
CA GLN A 174 2.66 -3.50 -11.73
C GLN A 174 3.28 -2.78 -10.52
N TYR A 175 2.94 -3.19 -9.29
CA TYR A 175 3.49 -2.65 -8.04
C TYR A 175 4.48 -3.63 -7.37
N GLY A 176 4.37 -4.94 -7.67
CA GLY A 176 5.37 -5.94 -7.33
C GLY A 176 6.58 -5.68 -8.19
N ALA A 177 7.66 -5.25 -7.56
CA ALA A 177 8.97 -5.02 -8.11
C ALA A 177 9.04 -5.11 -9.65
N SER A 178 8.52 -4.09 -10.36
CA SER A 178 9.03 -3.86 -11.70
C SER A 178 10.51 -3.62 -11.49
N SER A 179 11.32 -4.63 -11.80
CA SER A 179 12.77 -4.53 -11.69
C SER A 179 13.20 -3.25 -12.35
N ILE A 180 13.69 -2.28 -11.56
CA ILE A 180 14.20 -1.00 -12.07
C ILE A 180 15.37 -1.29 -12.99
N LEU A 181 16.17 -2.27 -12.62
CA LEU A 181 17.40 -2.65 -13.30
C LEU A 181 17.19 -3.75 -14.35
N LYS A 182 16.03 -4.44 -14.32
CA LYS A 182 15.73 -5.56 -15.27
C LYS A 182 16.96 -6.44 -15.54
N GLU A 183 17.38 -6.51 -16.78
CA GLU A 183 18.54 -7.29 -17.24
C GLU A 183 19.86 -6.51 -17.27
N LEU A 184 19.86 -5.24 -16.80
CA LEU A 184 21.04 -4.37 -16.84
C LEU A 184 22.17 -4.89 -15.93
N VAL A 185 21.85 -5.70 -14.92
CA VAL A 185 22.80 -6.19 -13.92
C VAL A 185 22.56 -7.67 -13.63
N THR A 186 23.66 -8.39 -13.41
CA THR A 186 23.69 -9.79 -13.06
C THR A 186 24.43 -10.01 -11.74
N LYS A 187 24.31 -11.23 -11.18
CA LYS A 187 25.02 -11.61 -9.94
C LYS A 187 26.52 -11.40 -10.07
N GLY A 188 27.09 -10.68 -9.14
CA GLY A 188 28.53 -10.43 -9.05
C GLY A 188 28.99 -9.15 -9.75
N ASP A 189 28.12 -8.48 -10.48
CA ASP A 189 28.47 -7.18 -11.09
C ASP A 189 28.79 -6.14 -10.04
N LEU A 190 29.78 -5.30 -10.33
CA LEU A 190 30.08 -4.10 -9.55
C LEU A 190 29.28 -2.92 -10.08
N VAL A 191 28.38 -2.42 -9.27
CA VAL A 191 27.49 -1.32 -9.63
C VAL A 191 27.78 -0.10 -8.77
N MET A 192 28.03 1.03 -9.41
CA MET A 192 28.17 2.30 -8.74
C MET A 192 26.85 3.09 -8.79
N LEU A 193 26.25 3.37 -7.63
CA LEU A 193 25.10 4.23 -7.50
C LEU A 193 25.55 5.65 -7.18
N VAL A 194 25.39 6.56 -8.13
CA VAL A 194 25.63 7.98 -7.92
C VAL A 194 24.33 8.62 -7.45
N MET A 195 24.29 8.97 -6.17
CA MET A 195 23.08 9.50 -5.53
C MET A 195 23.24 10.99 -5.21
N PRO A 196 22.55 11.91 -5.94
CA PRO A 196 22.53 13.30 -5.56
C PRO A 196 21.88 13.42 -4.16
N GLN A 197 22.49 14.21 -3.29
CA GLN A 197 21.86 14.59 -2.03
C GLN A 197 20.82 15.67 -2.32
N ASP A 198 19.55 15.28 -2.21
CA ASP A 198 18.46 16.23 -2.29
C ASP A 198 18.37 17.03 -0.99
N ILE A 199 18.60 18.34 -1.07
CA ILE A 199 18.53 19.28 0.06
C ILE A 199 17.11 19.28 0.68
N GLN A 200 16.10 18.88 -0.08
CA GLN A 200 14.70 18.79 0.36
C GLN A 200 14.34 17.43 0.96
N ALA A 201 15.19 16.42 0.84
CA ALA A 201 14.96 15.13 1.48
C ALA A 201 15.10 15.26 3.01
N PRO A 202 14.26 14.58 3.81
CA PRO A 202 14.42 14.55 5.26
C PRO A 202 15.82 14.06 5.64
N LYS A 203 16.52 14.78 6.52
CA LYS A 203 17.87 14.41 6.96
C LYS A 203 17.93 12.95 7.42
N GLY A 204 18.89 12.21 6.91
CA GLY A 204 19.13 10.82 7.29
C GLY A 204 18.26 9.78 6.58
N ARG A 205 17.53 10.16 5.52
CA ARG A 205 16.70 9.21 4.73
C ARG A 205 17.10 9.24 3.25
N LEU A 206 17.14 8.07 2.64
CA LEU A 206 17.19 7.91 1.19
C LEU A 206 15.77 8.06 0.63
N ILE A 207 15.65 8.63 -0.57
CA ILE A 207 14.36 8.65 -1.28
C ILE A 207 14.01 7.25 -1.79
N LEU A 208 12.71 6.99 -1.97
CA LEU A 208 12.20 5.65 -2.30
C LEU A 208 12.89 5.00 -3.52
N PRO A 209 13.08 5.67 -4.67
CA PRO A 209 13.78 5.08 -5.82
C PRO A 209 15.20 4.62 -5.48
N GLN A 210 15.92 5.37 -4.64
CA GLN A 210 17.27 5.01 -4.19
C GLN A 210 17.25 3.73 -3.35
N VAL A 211 16.29 3.63 -2.41
CA VAL A 211 16.13 2.45 -1.55
C VAL A 211 15.74 1.23 -2.39
N GLN A 212 14.81 1.37 -3.33
CA GLN A 212 14.36 0.28 -4.19
C GLN A 212 15.48 -0.24 -5.09
N THR A 213 16.22 0.66 -5.74
CA THR A 213 17.36 0.29 -6.60
C THR A 213 18.44 -0.43 -5.79
N LEU A 214 18.80 0.11 -4.61
CA LEU A 214 19.76 -0.53 -3.73
C LEU A 214 19.30 -1.92 -3.30
N ARG A 215 18.05 -2.06 -2.90
CA ARG A 215 17.46 -3.34 -2.50
C ARG A 215 17.51 -4.35 -3.63
N GLU A 216 17.14 -3.97 -4.84
CA GLU A 216 17.20 -4.86 -6.01
C GLU A 216 18.62 -5.33 -6.31
N LEU A 217 19.62 -4.44 -6.22
CA LEU A 217 21.03 -4.81 -6.39
C LEU A 217 21.50 -5.85 -5.36
N LEU A 218 21.12 -5.67 -4.09
CA LEU A 218 21.43 -6.61 -3.02
C LEU A 218 20.74 -7.97 -3.23
N ASP A 219 19.48 -7.98 -3.64
CA ASP A 219 18.74 -9.20 -3.94
C ASP A 219 19.34 -9.96 -5.13
N LYS A 220 19.85 -9.24 -6.15
CA LYS A 220 20.60 -9.79 -7.28
C LYS A 220 22.06 -10.18 -6.94
N LYS A 221 22.49 -9.94 -5.68
CA LYS A 221 23.84 -10.22 -5.20
C LYS A 221 24.94 -9.49 -5.99
N CYS A 222 24.67 -8.26 -6.37
CA CYS A 222 25.67 -7.35 -6.94
C CYS A 222 26.56 -6.76 -5.83
N LEU A 223 27.76 -6.34 -6.21
CA LEU A 223 28.61 -5.49 -5.38
C LEU A 223 28.20 -4.03 -5.61
N VAL A 224 27.93 -3.28 -4.53
CA VAL A 224 27.38 -1.93 -4.68
C VAL A 224 28.30 -0.91 -4.01
N MET A 225 28.72 0.07 -4.79
CA MET A 225 29.40 1.27 -4.33
C MET A 225 28.40 2.44 -4.40
N ILE A 226 28.26 3.19 -3.31
CA ILE A 226 27.33 4.33 -3.25
C ILE A 226 28.19 5.59 -3.03
N VAL A 227 28.00 6.58 -3.89
CA VAL A 227 28.72 7.84 -3.86
C VAL A 227 27.82 9.03 -4.17
N THR A 228 28.20 10.19 -3.72
CA THR A 228 27.56 11.45 -4.10
C THR A 228 28.09 11.94 -5.45
N THR A 229 27.41 12.92 -6.05
CA THR A 229 27.78 13.43 -7.40
C THR A 229 29.17 14.08 -7.43
N ASP A 230 29.63 14.65 -6.33
CA ASP A 230 30.96 15.26 -6.18
C ASP A 230 32.08 14.21 -6.00
N GLN A 231 31.77 13.01 -5.53
CA GLN A 231 32.71 11.91 -5.30
C GLN A 231 32.84 10.94 -6.48
N TYR A 232 32.06 11.14 -7.54
CA TYR A 232 31.98 10.22 -8.67
C TYR A 232 33.34 9.92 -9.33
N VAL A 233 34.15 10.95 -9.60
CA VAL A 233 35.43 10.81 -10.28
C VAL A 233 36.44 10.06 -9.40
N GLU A 234 36.48 10.35 -8.09
CA GLU A 234 37.32 9.68 -7.12
C GLU A 234 36.97 8.20 -7.01
N ALA A 235 35.68 7.90 -6.93
CA ALA A 235 35.18 6.52 -6.86
C ALA A 235 35.50 5.69 -8.11
N LEU A 236 35.48 6.29 -9.29
CA LEU A 236 35.90 5.62 -10.52
C LEU A 236 37.39 5.26 -10.48
N SER A 237 38.23 6.12 -9.96
CA SER A 237 39.69 5.87 -9.83
C SER A 237 39.95 4.69 -8.88
N LEU A 238 39.22 4.58 -7.78
CA LEU A 238 39.33 3.45 -6.83
C LEU A 238 38.87 2.15 -7.47
N SER A 239 37.80 2.16 -8.24
CA SER A 239 37.29 0.98 -8.95
C SER A 239 38.27 0.47 -10.00
N LEU A 240 38.95 1.34 -10.73
CA LEU A 240 39.91 0.99 -11.77
C LEU A 240 41.25 0.44 -11.22
N ILE A 241 41.64 0.83 -10.00
CA ILE A 241 42.86 0.31 -9.37
C ILE A 241 42.77 -1.18 -9.07
N HIS A 242 41.61 -1.71 -8.75
CA HIS A 242 41.40 -3.13 -8.50
C HIS A 242 41.26 -3.99 -9.77
N ILE A 243 41.01 -3.39 -10.92
CA ILE A 243 40.90 -4.09 -12.22
C ILE A 243 42.27 -4.24 -12.88
N SER A 244 43.30 -3.46 -12.48
CA SER A 244 44.59 -3.38 -13.13
C SER A 244 45.72 -4.23 -12.56
N GLU A 245 45.46 -5.02 -11.50
CA GLU A 245 46.46 -5.98 -11.00
C GLU A 245 46.04 -7.43 -11.35
N PRO A 246 46.57 -8.01 -12.47
CA PRO A 246 46.50 -9.44 -12.66
C PRO A 246 47.44 -10.10 -11.66
N THR A 247 46.92 -10.93 -10.76
CA THR A 247 47.66 -11.92 -10.01
C THR A 247 48.21 -13.01 -10.93
#